data_e3b035cf2be7a0513d4f5eed39849627
#
_entry.id   e3b035cf2be7a0513d4f5eed39849627
#
_cell.length_a   1.000
_cell.length_b   1.000
_cell.length_c   1.000
_cell.angle_alpha   90.00
_cell.angle_beta   90.00
_cell.angle_gamma   90.00
#
_symmetry.space_group_name_H-M   'P 1'
#
loop_
_entity.id
_entity.type
_entity.pdbx_description
1 polymer ?
#
loop_
_entity_poly.entity_id
_entity_poly.type
_entity_poly.pdbx_seq_one_letter_code
_entity_poly.pdbx_strand_id
1 'polypeptide(L)'
;NRDWAWQTQTESDSRIKLYNQWLPHIHVDFHEQGINSPYYFAPAAEPFHEYITDWQRELQTMIGKNHAKYFDKNNWLYFTKEVFDLLYPSYGDTYPTYNGAIGMTYEQAGHSRGGLAIETEDGDTLTLLDRITHHYTTGLSTVEVASQNVNRIVDEFVKFFSEGKNNPKGEYNTYIISKSNHIDKLNDLQSWLD
;
A
#
# COMPACT_ATOMS: atom_id res chain seq x y z
N ASN A 1 0.93 -11.88 3.07
CA ASN A 1 0.99 -10.45 3.28
C ASN A 1 2.40 -9.85 3.08
N ARG A 2 3.45 -10.57 3.43
CA ARG A 2 4.87 -10.11 3.34
C ARG A 2 5.66 -10.80 2.23
N ASP A 3 4.97 -11.33 1.23
CA ASP A 3 5.57 -12.18 0.19
C ASP A 3 5.27 -11.68 -1.23
N TRP A 4 4.91 -10.39 -1.36
CA TRP A 4 4.59 -9.80 -2.66
C TRP A 4 5.78 -9.77 -3.62
N ALA A 5 6.95 -9.36 -3.17
CA ALA A 5 8.16 -9.32 -3.99
C ALA A 5 8.85 -10.67 -4.07
N TRP A 6 8.90 -11.43 -2.97
CA TRP A 6 9.66 -12.68 -2.89
C TRP A 6 9.00 -13.86 -3.57
N GLN A 7 7.65 -13.89 -3.62
CA GLN A 7 6.85 -14.91 -4.31
C GLN A 7 7.23 -16.35 -3.94
N THR A 8 7.54 -16.57 -2.67
CA THR A 8 7.94 -17.89 -2.14
C THR A 8 6.74 -18.81 -1.88
N GLN A 9 5.53 -18.25 -1.86
CA GLN A 9 4.28 -18.96 -1.62
C GLN A 9 3.48 -19.07 -2.92
N THR A 10 2.85 -20.21 -3.14
CA THR A 10 2.02 -20.46 -4.34
C THR A 10 0.92 -19.41 -4.52
N GLU A 11 0.31 -18.97 -3.43
CA GLU A 11 -0.72 -17.94 -3.44
C GLU A 11 -0.18 -16.59 -3.90
N SER A 12 1.04 -16.25 -3.50
CA SER A 12 1.72 -15.02 -3.91
C SER A 12 2.04 -15.05 -5.40
N ASP A 13 2.66 -16.12 -5.88
CA ASP A 13 2.99 -16.32 -7.29
C ASP A 13 1.74 -16.21 -8.18
N SER A 14 0.67 -16.88 -7.81
CA SER A 14 -0.60 -16.83 -8.56
C SER A 14 -1.20 -15.43 -8.60
N ARG A 15 -1.17 -14.71 -7.47
CA ARG A 15 -1.70 -13.34 -7.36
C ARG A 15 -0.87 -12.34 -8.15
N ILE A 16 0.45 -12.41 -8.05
CA ILE A 16 1.35 -11.46 -8.70
C ILE A 16 1.28 -11.56 -10.23
N LYS A 17 1.14 -12.76 -10.78
CA LYS A 17 0.90 -12.94 -12.21
C LYS A 17 -0.33 -12.16 -12.69
N LEU A 18 -1.43 -12.25 -11.96
CA LEU A 18 -2.63 -11.49 -12.27
C LEU A 18 -2.45 -9.98 -12.04
N TYR A 19 -1.82 -9.60 -10.92
CA TYR A 19 -1.52 -8.20 -10.62
C TYR A 19 -0.70 -7.54 -11.73
N ASN A 20 0.35 -8.19 -12.21
CA ASN A 20 1.23 -7.67 -13.26
C ASN A 20 0.54 -7.56 -14.64
N GLN A 21 -0.49 -8.37 -14.90
CA GLN A 21 -1.32 -8.23 -16.11
C GLN A 21 -2.19 -6.98 -16.07
N TRP A 22 -2.71 -6.60 -14.90
CA TRP A 22 -3.59 -5.45 -14.73
C TRP A 22 -2.84 -4.16 -14.45
N LEU A 23 -1.75 -4.21 -13.68
CA LEU A 23 -0.96 -3.06 -13.21
C LEU A 23 -1.85 -1.89 -12.81
N PRO A 24 -2.61 -2.01 -11.71
CA PRO A 24 -3.56 -0.99 -11.29
C PRO A 24 -2.82 0.30 -10.90
N HIS A 25 -3.40 1.45 -11.23
CA HIS A 25 -2.83 2.76 -10.89
C HIS A 25 -2.98 3.14 -9.41
N ILE A 26 -3.98 2.55 -8.75
CA ILE A 26 -4.22 2.69 -7.31
C ILE A 26 -4.43 1.29 -6.74
N HIS A 27 -3.78 1.00 -5.64
CA HIS A 27 -3.93 -0.26 -4.91
C HIS A 27 -4.13 0.02 -3.41
N VAL A 28 -5.15 -0.59 -2.84
CA VAL A 28 -5.42 -0.50 -1.40
C VAL A 28 -5.43 -1.90 -0.81
N ASP A 29 -4.61 -2.09 0.20
CA ASP A 29 -4.57 -3.31 1.02
C ASP A 29 -5.37 -3.04 2.31
N PHE A 30 -6.54 -3.68 2.45
CA PHE A 30 -7.41 -3.52 3.61
C PHE A 30 -7.01 -4.51 4.69
N HIS A 31 -6.65 -4.01 5.85
CA HIS A 31 -6.11 -4.74 6.98
C HIS A 31 -6.82 -4.48 8.30
N GLU A 32 -6.47 -5.28 9.28
CA GLU A 32 -6.91 -5.10 10.67
C GLU A 32 -5.71 -5.04 11.62
N GLN A 33 -5.76 -4.09 12.55
CA GLN A 33 -4.80 -3.88 13.63
C GLN A 33 -5.41 -4.08 15.01
N GLY A 34 -4.65 -3.81 16.09
CA GLY A 34 -5.07 -4.00 17.47
C GLY A 34 -6.41 -3.35 17.79
N ILE A 35 -7.20 -4.00 18.67
CA ILE A 35 -8.60 -3.64 18.96
C ILE A 35 -8.80 -2.23 19.53
N ASN A 36 -7.77 -1.68 20.16
CA ASN A 36 -7.81 -0.34 20.80
C ASN A 36 -7.18 0.75 19.94
N SER A 37 -6.78 0.42 18.71
CA SER A 37 -6.15 1.39 17.82
C SER A 37 -7.18 2.23 17.08
N PRO A 38 -6.98 3.56 16.93
CA PRO A 38 -7.73 4.34 15.97
C PRO A 38 -7.56 3.80 14.55
N TYR A 39 -8.45 4.15 13.63
CA TYR A 39 -8.31 3.74 12.23
C TYR A 39 -7.07 4.36 11.60
N TYR A 40 -6.32 3.58 10.79
CA TYR A 40 -5.19 4.09 10.01
C TYR A 40 -5.53 4.20 8.53
N PHE A 41 -5.09 5.30 7.91
CA PHE A 41 -5.06 5.49 6.46
C PHE A 41 -3.89 6.38 6.02
N ALA A 42 -3.61 6.37 4.71
CA ALA A 42 -2.55 7.19 4.10
C ALA A 42 -2.70 8.70 4.43
N PRO A 43 -1.61 9.48 4.38
CA PRO A 43 -0.29 9.09 3.88
C PRO A 43 0.53 8.28 4.90
N ALA A 44 1.44 7.49 4.36
CA ALA A 44 2.34 6.64 5.12
C ALA A 44 3.35 7.43 5.97
N ALA A 45 3.98 6.74 6.92
CA ALA A 45 5.06 7.30 7.74
C ALA A 45 6.34 7.56 6.92
N GLU A 46 7.11 8.53 7.34
CA GLU A 46 8.47 8.76 6.84
C GLU A 46 9.49 7.83 7.56
N PRO A 47 10.63 7.54 6.95
CA PRO A 47 11.12 8.08 5.68
C PRO A 47 10.55 7.35 4.45
N PHE A 48 10.42 8.09 3.34
CA PHE A 48 10.12 7.50 2.04
C PHE A 48 11.40 7.09 1.31
N HIS A 49 11.33 6.01 0.57
CA HIS A 49 12.40 5.63 -0.35
C HIS A 49 12.47 6.62 -1.53
N GLU A 50 13.66 6.87 -2.06
CA GLU A 50 13.91 7.84 -3.14
C GLU A 50 13.16 7.53 -4.46
N TYR A 51 12.80 6.28 -4.69
CA TYR A 51 12.01 5.87 -5.86
C TYR A 51 10.53 6.21 -5.75
N ILE A 52 10.02 6.49 -4.56
CA ILE A 52 8.63 6.94 -4.37
C ILE A 52 8.54 8.39 -4.84
N THR A 53 7.77 8.62 -5.90
CA THR A 53 7.67 9.92 -6.55
C THR A 53 6.91 10.94 -5.71
N ASP A 54 7.15 12.23 -5.97
CA ASP A 54 6.39 13.31 -5.32
C ASP A 54 4.89 13.21 -5.60
N TRP A 55 4.53 12.76 -6.80
CA TRP A 55 3.14 12.52 -7.17
C TRP A 55 2.49 11.42 -6.31
N GLN A 56 3.16 10.30 -6.10
CA GLN A 56 2.64 9.22 -5.26
C GLN A 56 2.36 9.71 -3.83
N ARG A 57 3.27 10.50 -3.26
CA ARG A 57 3.10 11.13 -1.94
C ARG A 57 1.99 12.19 -1.92
N GLU A 58 1.89 12.99 -2.98
CA GLU A 58 0.86 14.02 -3.14
C GLU A 58 -0.54 13.38 -3.17
N LEU A 59 -0.74 12.35 -4.00
CA LEU A 59 -2.05 11.70 -4.11
C LEU A 59 -2.45 10.94 -2.84
N GLN A 60 -1.51 10.28 -2.17
CA GLN A 60 -1.76 9.71 -0.83
C GLN A 60 -2.25 10.78 0.15
N THR A 61 -1.64 11.96 0.12
CA THR A 61 -2.05 13.09 0.97
C THR A 61 -3.45 13.61 0.60
N MET A 62 -3.78 13.69 -0.69
CA MET A 62 -5.11 14.11 -1.14
C MET A 62 -6.18 13.10 -0.70
N ILE A 63 -5.92 11.81 -0.86
CA ILE A 63 -6.82 10.74 -0.43
C ILE A 63 -7.00 10.78 1.10
N GLY A 64 -5.90 10.87 1.86
CA GLY A 64 -5.95 10.95 3.31
C GLY A 64 -6.74 12.17 3.83
N LYS A 65 -6.57 13.34 3.22
CA LYS A 65 -7.37 14.52 3.54
C LYS A 65 -8.86 14.34 3.24
N ASN A 66 -9.18 13.60 2.19
CA ASN A 66 -10.58 13.29 1.88
C ASN A 66 -11.18 12.28 2.87
N HIS A 67 -10.41 11.28 3.29
CA HIS A 67 -10.83 10.37 4.38
C HIS A 67 -11.08 11.14 5.67
N ALA A 68 -10.16 12.03 6.05
CA ALA A 68 -10.28 12.86 7.24
C ALA A 68 -11.61 13.64 7.29
N LYS A 69 -12.08 14.21 6.17
CA LYS A 69 -13.39 14.89 6.12
C LYS A 69 -14.55 14.00 6.54
N TYR A 70 -14.53 12.73 6.13
CA TYR A 70 -15.58 11.78 6.49
C TYR A 70 -15.45 11.31 7.93
N PHE A 71 -14.24 11.06 8.40
CA PHE A 71 -13.97 10.63 9.77
C PHE A 71 -14.28 11.75 10.77
N ASP A 72 -13.82 12.98 10.53
CA ASP A 72 -14.13 14.15 11.37
C ASP A 72 -15.64 14.42 11.46
N LYS A 73 -16.36 14.32 10.33
CA LYS A 73 -17.81 14.51 10.29
C LYS A 73 -18.57 13.51 11.14
N ASN A 74 -18.03 12.29 11.30
CA ASN A 74 -18.67 11.22 12.05
C ASN A 74 -18.05 11.02 13.45
N ASN A 75 -17.08 11.86 13.84
CA ASN A 75 -16.32 11.73 15.09
C ASN A 75 -15.61 10.37 15.22
N TRP A 76 -15.13 9.81 14.13
CA TRP A 76 -14.34 8.58 14.15
C TRP A 76 -12.87 8.90 14.34
N LEU A 77 -12.20 8.20 15.23
CA LEU A 77 -10.77 8.38 15.51
C LEU A 77 -9.91 7.75 14.42
N TYR A 78 -8.87 8.45 14.01
CA TYR A 78 -7.91 7.98 13.03
C TYR A 78 -6.52 8.57 13.27
N PHE A 79 -5.52 7.98 12.64
CA PHE A 79 -4.16 8.52 12.56
C PHE A 79 -3.54 8.30 11.17
N THR A 80 -2.51 9.06 10.87
CA THR A 80 -1.74 9.00 9.63
C THR A 80 -0.26 9.27 9.92
N LYS A 81 0.63 8.92 9.00
CA LYS A 81 2.07 9.24 9.07
C LYS A 81 2.81 8.62 10.26
N GLU A 82 2.26 7.62 10.86
CA GLU A 82 2.85 6.89 11.99
C GLU A 82 2.79 5.38 11.72
N VAL A 83 3.73 4.63 12.28
CA VAL A 83 3.81 3.17 12.30
C VAL A 83 4.01 2.52 10.93
N PHE A 84 3.18 2.85 9.95
CA PHE A 84 3.16 2.19 8.63
C PHE A 84 3.97 3.00 7.62
N ASP A 85 5.12 2.47 7.21
CA ASP A 85 6.01 3.05 6.18
C ASP A 85 5.91 2.29 4.84
N LEU A 86 6.60 2.80 3.82
CA LEU A 86 6.68 2.20 2.49
C LEU A 86 8.11 1.79 2.12
N LEU A 87 8.88 1.21 3.04
CA LEU A 87 10.27 0.84 2.80
C LEU A 87 10.45 -0.63 2.42
N TYR A 88 9.77 -1.55 3.10
CA TYR A 88 9.90 -2.96 2.81
C TYR A 88 9.16 -3.36 1.52
N PRO A 89 9.87 -3.81 0.46
CA PRO A 89 9.30 -3.92 -0.90
C PRO A 89 8.26 -5.03 -1.06
N SER A 90 8.04 -5.86 -0.06
CA SER A 90 7.22 -7.06 -0.16
C SER A 90 5.88 -6.97 0.57
N TYR A 91 5.46 -5.77 1.00
CA TYR A 91 4.11 -5.53 1.51
C TYR A 91 3.12 -5.27 0.37
N GLY A 92 1.82 -5.42 0.69
CA GLY A 92 0.73 -5.23 -0.26
C GLY A 92 0.48 -3.79 -0.69
N ASP A 93 1.04 -2.81 -0.02
CA ASP A 93 1.04 -1.40 -0.40
C ASP A 93 2.37 -0.98 -1.06
N THR A 94 3.48 -1.50 -0.57
CA THR A 94 4.82 -1.09 -1.00
C THR A 94 5.19 -1.69 -2.36
N TYR A 95 4.91 -2.98 -2.59
CA TYR A 95 5.12 -3.61 -3.89
C TYR A 95 4.38 -2.87 -5.03
N PRO A 96 3.08 -2.59 -4.90
CA PRO A 96 2.38 -1.73 -5.86
C PRO A 96 3.02 -0.36 -6.06
N THR A 97 3.47 0.28 -4.98
CA THR A 97 4.11 1.60 -5.04
C THR A 97 5.39 1.58 -5.87
N TYR A 98 6.22 0.56 -5.72
CA TYR A 98 7.43 0.38 -6.54
C TYR A 98 7.13 -0.07 -7.99
N ASN A 99 5.90 -0.46 -8.27
CA ASN A 99 5.40 -0.72 -9.62
C ASN A 99 4.53 0.42 -10.18
N GLY A 100 4.71 1.63 -9.68
CA GLY A 100 4.10 2.85 -10.22
C GLY A 100 2.70 3.17 -9.69
N ALA A 101 2.08 2.26 -8.94
CA ALA A 101 0.77 2.52 -8.34
C ALA A 101 0.85 3.50 -7.16
N ILE A 102 -0.30 4.01 -6.76
CA ILE A 102 -0.49 4.63 -5.45
C ILE A 102 -0.89 3.50 -4.49
N GLY A 103 0.11 2.89 -3.86
CA GLY A 103 -0.09 1.81 -2.89
C GLY A 103 -0.40 2.37 -1.50
N MET A 104 -1.41 1.82 -0.83
CA MET A 104 -1.84 2.25 0.49
C MET A 104 -2.32 1.07 1.30
N THR A 105 -2.09 1.11 2.60
CA THR A 105 -2.74 0.23 3.58
C THR A 105 -3.76 1.02 4.38
N TYR A 106 -4.92 0.41 4.65
CA TYR A 106 -5.93 0.90 5.57
C TYR A 106 -6.12 -0.11 6.67
N GLU A 107 -6.01 0.32 7.93
CA GLU A 107 -6.04 -0.57 9.09
C GLU A 107 -7.21 -0.26 10.01
N GLN A 108 -8.11 -1.21 10.12
CA GLN A 108 -9.23 -1.16 11.04
C GLN A 108 -8.90 -1.89 12.35
N ALA A 109 -9.30 -1.35 13.48
CA ALA A 109 -9.26 -2.08 14.74
C ALA A 109 -10.11 -3.36 14.66
N GLY A 110 -9.68 -4.42 15.35
CA GLY A 110 -10.46 -5.66 15.38
C GLY A 110 -9.66 -6.95 15.17
N HIS A 111 -8.36 -6.82 14.85
CA HIS A 111 -7.48 -7.97 14.62
C HIS A 111 -7.62 -9.07 15.68
N SER A 112 -7.69 -10.30 15.22
CA SER A 112 -7.84 -11.51 16.05
C SER A 112 -9.13 -11.59 16.87
N ARG A 113 -10.08 -10.70 16.66
CA ARG A 113 -11.39 -10.69 17.33
C ARG A 113 -12.50 -10.84 16.29
N GLY A 114 -13.07 -12.00 16.23
CA GLY A 114 -14.30 -12.24 15.47
C GLY A 114 -15.52 -11.75 16.24
N GLY A 115 -16.67 -11.72 15.57
CA GLY A 115 -17.94 -11.45 16.20
C GLY A 115 -18.52 -10.06 15.95
N LEU A 116 -19.71 -9.84 16.51
CA LEU A 116 -20.53 -8.67 16.21
C LEU A 116 -20.15 -7.42 16.99
N ALA A 117 -19.46 -7.58 18.14
CA ALA A 117 -19.06 -6.49 19.00
C ALA A 117 -17.81 -6.86 19.81
N ILE A 118 -16.97 -5.86 20.06
CA ILE A 118 -15.74 -5.97 20.85
C ILE A 118 -15.75 -4.83 21.86
N GLU A 119 -15.58 -5.14 23.13
CA GLU A 119 -15.36 -4.12 24.17
C GLU A 119 -13.89 -3.66 24.12
N THR A 120 -13.66 -2.36 24.00
CA THR A 120 -12.35 -1.74 24.01
C THR A 120 -11.87 -1.43 25.42
N GLU A 121 -10.58 -1.13 25.59
CA GLU A 121 -10.02 -0.77 26.90
C GLU A 121 -10.61 0.52 27.47
N ASP A 122 -11.09 1.43 26.63
CA ASP A 122 -11.76 2.66 27.03
C ASP A 122 -13.23 2.45 27.45
N GLY A 123 -13.72 1.22 27.37
CA GLY A 123 -15.10 0.86 27.71
C GLY A 123 -16.11 1.14 26.60
N ASP A 124 -15.64 1.50 25.41
CA ASP A 124 -16.50 1.62 24.23
C ASP A 124 -16.72 0.26 23.57
N THR A 125 -17.73 0.18 22.71
CA THR A 125 -18.04 -1.04 21.97
C THR A 125 -17.78 -0.82 20.48
N LEU A 126 -16.77 -1.50 19.94
CA LEU A 126 -16.50 -1.54 18.51
C LEU A 126 -17.34 -2.64 17.85
N THR A 127 -18.34 -2.26 17.07
CA THR A 127 -19.23 -3.21 16.41
C THR A 127 -18.69 -3.65 15.04
N LEU A 128 -19.20 -4.78 14.53
CA LEU A 128 -18.92 -5.20 13.13
C LEU A 128 -19.42 -4.14 12.14
N LEU A 129 -20.54 -3.48 12.43
CA LEU A 129 -21.07 -2.42 11.57
C LEU A 129 -20.12 -1.22 11.48
N ASP A 130 -19.51 -0.80 12.61
CA ASP A 130 -18.52 0.27 12.63
C ASP A 130 -17.32 -0.10 11.74
N ARG A 131 -16.78 -1.31 11.92
CA ARG A 131 -15.64 -1.83 11.16
C ARG A 131 -15.91 -1.85 9.65
N ILE A 132 -17.07 -2.35 9.25
CA ILE A 132 -17.50 -2.36 7.84
C ILE A 132 -17.67 -0.93 7.32
N THR A 133 -18.31 -0.06 8.10
CA THR A 133 -18.60 1.32 7.70
C THR A 133 -17.33 2.13 7.49
N HIS A 134 -16.33 1.98 8.35
CA HIS A 134 -15.04 2.66 8.19
C HIS A 134 -14.34 2.22 6.89
N HIS A 135 -14.19 0.92 6.66
CA HIS A 135 -13.58 0.41 5.43
C HIS A 135 -14.36 0.78 4.16
N TYR A 136 -15.67 0.69 4.21
CA TYR A 136 -16.53 1.10 3.09
C TYR A 136 -16.36 2.59 2.77
N THR A 137 -16.33 3.44 3.80
CA THR A 137 -16.16 4.89 3.65
C THR A 137 -14.80 5.23 3.04
N THR A 138 -13.72 4.63 3.50
CA THR A 138 -12.38 4.86 2.95
C THR A 138 -12.27 4.34 1.51
N GLY A 139 -12.88 3.19 1.21
CA GLY A 139 -12.95 2.67 -0.16
C GLY A 139 -13.65 3.65 -1.12
N LEU A 140 -14.84 4.13 -0.77
CA LEU A 140 -15.57 5.10 -1.59
C LEU A 140 -14.84 6.44 -1.71
N SER A 141 -14.25 6.93 -0.62
CA SER A 141 -13.47 8.16 -0.61
C SER A 141 -12.21 8.06 -1.48
N THR A 142 -11.59 6.89 -1.57
CA THR A 142 -10.50 6.63 -2.53
C THR A 142 -10.99 6.76 -3.98
N VAL A 143 -12.11 6.12 -4.31
CA VAL A 143 -12.71 6.19 -5.65
C VAL A 143 -13.11 7.63 -6.00
N GLU A 144 -13.64 8.39 -5.04
CA GLU A 144 -13.99 9.80 -5.23
C GLU A 144 -12.77 10.62 -5.67
N VAL A 145 -11.66 10.56 -4.91
CA VAL A 145 -10.43 11.29 -5.25
C VAL A 145 -9.84 10.79 -6.58
N ALA A 146 -9.85 9.49 -6.82
CA ALA A 146 -9.38 8.90 -8.07
C ALA A 146 -10.16 9.45 -9.27
N SER A 147 -11.48 9.50 -9.18
CA SER A 147 -12.34 10.01 -10.26
C SER A 147 -12.09 11.48 -10.60
N GLN A 148 -11.73 12.29 -9.59
CA GLN A 148 -11.41 13.71 -9.77
C GLN A 148 -10.01 13.94 -10.36
N ASN A 149 -9.13 12.94 -10.33
CA ASN A 149 -7.73 13.07 -10.75
C ASN A 149 -7.34 12.07 -11.86
N VAL A 150 -8.30 11.45 -12.54
CA VAL A 150 -8.08 10.33 -13.45
C VAL A 150 -7.02 10.61 -14.52
N ASN A 151 -7.04 11.76 -15.17
CA ASN A 151 -6.08 12.10 -16.21
C ASN A 151 -4.66 12.17 -15.66
N ARG A 152 -4.47 12.88 -14.54
CA ARG A 152 -3.15 13.00 -13.91
C ARG A 152 -2.63 11.66 -13.39
N ILE A 153 -3.51 10.81 -12.86
CA ILE A 153 -3.15 9.45 -12.41
C ILE A 153 -2.58 8.64 -13.58
N VAL A 154 -3.23 8.67 -14.73
CA VAL A 154 -2.75 7.95 -15.93
C VAL A 154 -1.45 8.53 -16.45
N ASP A 155 -1.35 9.86 -16.57
CA ASP A 155 -0.15 10.54 -17.08
C ASP A 155 1.08 10.26 -16.21
N GLU A 156 0.93 10.37 -14.89
CA GLU A 156 2.03 10.13 -13.95
C GLU A 156 2.41 8.64 -13.84
N PHE A 157 1.46 7.73 -14.04
CA PHE A 157 1.74 6.30 -14.14
C PHE A 157 2.60 5.98 -15.38
N VAL A 158 2.23 6.51 -16.55
CA VAL A 158 3.04 6.37 -17.77
C VAL A 158 4.41 6.99 -17.59
N LYS A 159 4.48 8.17 -16.97
CA LYS A 159 5.73 8.87 -16.67
C LYS A 159 6.63 8.06 -15.75
N PHE A 160 6.10 7.39 -14.73
CA PHE A 160 6.86 6.53 -13.83
C PHE A 160 7.71 5.51 -14.60
N PHE A 161 7.12 4.78 -15.53
CA PHE A 161 7.83 3.78 -16.34
C PHE A 161 8.77 4.43 -17.38
N SER A 162 8.35 5.52 -18.00
CA SER A 162 9.21 6.21 -18.98
C SER A 162 10.47 6.81 -18.33
N GLU A 163 10.33 7.41 -17.16
CA GLU A 163 11.47 7.92 -16.39
C GLU A 163 12.37 6.77 -15.90
N GLY A 164 11.78 5.70 -15.36
CA GLY A 164 12.55 4.52 -14.93
C GLY A 164 13.37 3.89 -16.05
N LYS A 165 12.86 3.94 -17.30
CA LYS A 165 13.56 3.41 -18.46
C LYS A 165 14.62 4.36 -19.03
N ASN A 166 14.31 5.66 -19.14
CA ASN A 166 15.13 6.61 -19.88
C ASN A 166 16.05 7.43 -18.99
N ASN A 167 15.71 7.59 -17.73
CA ASN A 167 16.46 8.37 -16.74
C ASN A 167 16.39 7.70 -15.36
N PRO A 168 16.92 6.46 -15.21
CA PRO A 168 16.84 5.73 -13.97
C PRO A 168 17.52 6.51 -12.84
N LYS A 169 16.83 6.62 -11.72
CA LYS A 169 17.39 7.21 -10.50
C LYS A 169 18.35 6.20 -9.86
N GLY A 170 19.39 6.70 -9.22
CA GLY A 170 20.31 5.91 -8.45
C GLY A 170 21.77 6.30 -8.69
N GLU A 171 22.58 6.05 -7.67
CA GLU A 171 24.01 6.32 -7.72
C GLU A 171 24.78 5.33 -8.62
N TYR A 172 24.22 4.12 -8.78
CA TYR A 172 24.86 3.01 -9.48
C TYR A 172 24.08 2.62 -10.75
N ASN A 173 24.79 2.48 -11.86
CA ASN A 173 24.22 2.04 -13.13
C ASN A 173 24.37 0.54 -13.38
N THR A 174 25.14 -0.15 -12.54
CA THR A 174 25.43 -1.58 -12.72
C THR A 174 25.63 -2.25 -11.36
N TYR A 175 25.00 -3.36 -11.18
CA TYR A 175 25.19 -4.24 -10.01
C TYR A 175 25.96 -5.47 -10.45
N ILE A 176 27.05 -5.79 -9.75
CA ILE A 176 27.86 -6.99 -10.00
C ILE A 176 27.60 -7.97 -8.86
N ILE A 177 27.06 -9.12 -9.21
CA ILE A 177 26.84 -10.21 -8.28
C ILE A 177 27.93 -11.25 -8.51
N SER A 178 28.82 -11.42 -7.55
CA SER A 178 29.88 -12.43 -7.63
C SER A 178 29.29 -13.85 -7.51
N LYS A 179 29.92 -14.81 -8.20
CA LYS A 179 29.53 -16.22 -8.09
C LYS A 179 29.57 -16.66 -6.63
N SER A 180 28.42 -17.02 -6.10
CA SER A 180 28.28 -17.53 -4.75
C SER A 180 28.18 -19.05 -4.74
N ASN A 181 28.32 -19.66 -3.55
CA ASN A 181 28.12 -21.11 -3.38
C ASN A 181 26.62 -21.49 -3.47
N HIS A 182 25.72 -20.52 -3.63
CA HIS A 182 24.28 -20.71 -3.72
C HIS A 182 23.79 -20.47 -5.16
N ILE A 183 24.15 -21.37 -6.06
CA ILE A 183 23.82 -21.27 -7.47
C ILE A 183 22.31 -21.17 -7.71
N ASP A 184 21.50 -21.85 -6.89
CA ASP A 184 20.04 -21.83 -7.01
C ASP A 184 19.49 -20.39 -6.82
N LYS A 185 20.00 -19.66 -5.82
CA LYS A 185 19.60 -18.25 -5.61
C LYS A 185 20.00 -17.33 -6.76
N LEU A 186 21.10 -17.62 -7.44
CA LEU A 186 21.50 -16.85 -8.62
C LEU A 186 20.60 -17.18 -9.81
N ASN A 187 20.21 -18.42 -9.98
CA ASN A 187 19.26 -18.85 -11.01
C ASN A 187 17.89 -18.23 -10.78
N ASP A 188 17.42 -18.23 -9.52
CA ASP A 188 16.14 -17.59 -9.14
C ASP A 188 16.18 -16.09 -9.45
N LEU A 189 17.26 -15.40 -9.04
CA LEU A 189 17.42 -13.97 -9.33
C LEU A 189 17.46 -13.69 -10.84
N GLN A 190 18.16 -14.51 -11.61
CA GLN A 190 18.17 -14.37 -13.06
C GLN A 190 16.77 -14.54 -13.66
N SER A 191 16.03 -15.54 -13.18
CA SER A 191 14.66 -15.81 -13.61
C SER A 191 13.68 -14.65 -13.30
N TRP A 192 13.98 -13.84 -12.28
CA TRP A 192 13.18 -12.64 -11.96
C TRP A 192 13.53 -11.42 -12.82
N LEU A 193 14.72 -11.40 -13.39
CA LEU A 193 15.21 -10.28 -14.22
C LEU A 193 14.94 -10.47 -15.72
N ASP A 194 14.66 -11.70 -16.15
CA ASP A 194 14.27 -12.08 -17.51
C ASP A 194 12.76 -11.89 -17.74
#